data_4c1aea367ac8f0a66caa4f3ec6e8a3e0
#
_entry.id   4c1aea367ac8f0a66caa4f3ec6e8a3e0
#
_cell.length_a   1.000
_cell.length_b   1.000
_cell.length_c   1.000
_cell.angle_alpha   90.00
_cell.angle_beta   90.00
_cell.angle_gamma   90.00
#
_symmetry.space_group_name_H-M   'P 1'
#
loop_
_entity.id
_entity.type
_entity.pdbx_description
1 polymer ?
#
loop_
_entity_poly.entity_id
_entity_poly.type
_entity_poly.pdbx_seq_one_letter_code
_entity_poly.pdbx_strand_id
1 'polypeptide(L)'
;MTERKMRAKVRVGAAIPHGNGTETVTFFGVSKSEAYPPDGSDENNSFARWSPSVAFQMLIANPALVGTFNVDDTFYCDFTPAPK
;
A
#
# COMPACT_ATOMS: atom_id res chain seq x y z
N MET A 1 -7.08 12.21 -23.78
CA MET A 1 -5.93 11.47 -23.25
C MET A 1 -6.36 10.63 -22.06
N THR A 2 -5.95 9.40 -22.04
CA THR A 2 -6.33 8.51 -20.96
C THR A 2 -5.41 8.70 -19.77
N GLU A 3 -5.98 9.00 -18.62
CA GLU A 3 -5.21 9.03 -17.40
C GLU A 3 -4.79 7.62 -17.03
N ARG A 4 -3.54 7.49 -16.62
CA ARG A 4 -3.04 6.24 -16.06
C ARG A 4 -3.12 6.35 -14.56
N LYS A 5 -3.86 5.44 -13.98
CA LYS A 5 -3.96 5.35 -12.53
C LYS A 5 -3.17 4.14 -12.05
N MET A 6 -2.42 4.33 -11.01
CA MET A 6 -1.71 3.23 -10.39
C MET A 6 -2.32 2.96 -9.03
N ARG A 7 -2.74 1.72 -8.85
CA ARG A 7 -3.28 1.25 -7.58
C ARG A 7 -2.48 0.06 -7.12
N ALA A 8 -2.03 0.10 -5.90
CA ALA A 8 -1.37 -1.04 -5.26
C ALA A 8 -2.23 -1.52 -4.10
N LYS A 9 -2.39 -2.83 -4.00
CA LYS A 9 -2.98 -3.41 -2.79
C LYS A 9 -1.85 -3.70 -1.84
N VAL A 10 -1.94 -3.19 -0.62
CA VAL A 10 -0.89 -3.35 0.38
C VAL A 10 -1.47 -3.93 1.66
N ARG A 11 -0.62 -4.59 2.41
CA ARG A 11 -0.95 -5.14 3.72
C ARG A 11 -0.03 -4.54 4.76
N VAL A 12 -0.58 -4.21 5.91
CA VAL A 12 0.21 -3.74 7.04
C VAL A 12 1.04 -4.90 7.58
N GLY A 13 2.35 -4.78 7.50
CA GLY A 13 3.27 -5.79 8.02
C GLY A 13 3.75 -5.51 9.42
N ALA A 14 3.79 -4.24 9.81
CA ALA A 14 4.19 -3.85 11.15
C ALA A 14 3.60 -2.50 11.49
N ALA A 15 3.22 -2.32 12.74
CA ALA A 15 2.77 -1.04 13.28
C ALA A 15 3.45 -0.89 14.63
N ILE A 16 4.46 -0.04 14.70
CA ILE A 16 5.34 0.06 15.86
C ILE A 16 5.10 1.40 16.55
N PRO A 17 4.47 1.41 17.72
CA PRO A 17 4.29 2.65 18.46
C PRO A 17 5.60 3.13 19.07
N HIS A 18 5.76 4.44 19.12
CA HIS A 18 6.88 5.09 19.80
C HIS A 18 6.36 5.79 21.03
N GLY A 19 7.19 5.91 22.04
CA GLY A 19 6.77 6.47 23.31
C GLY A 19 6.37 7.93 23.30
N ASN A 20 6.56 8.62 22.17
CA ASN A 20 6.25 10.04 22.02
C ASN A 20 4.93 10.33 21.29
N GLY A 21 4.08 9.32 21.15
CA GLY A 21 2.78 9.50 20.48
C GLY A 21 2.79 9.33 18.98
N THR A 22 3.91 8.90 18.42
CA THR A 22 4.00 8.58 16.99
C THR A 22 4.05 7.07 16.78
N GLU A 23 3.82 6.64 15.54
CA GLU A 23 4.02 5.22 15.21
C GLU A 23 4.57 5.10 13.80
N THR A 24 5.32 4.03 13.56
CA THR A 24 5.81 3.69 12.24
C THR A 24 5.03 2.51 11.71
N VAL A 25 4.39 2.70 10.57
CA VAL A 25 3.61 1.65 9.91
C VAL A 25 4.34 1.24 8.64
N THR A 26 4.58 -0.06 8.50
CA THR A 26 5.25 -0.61 7.32
C THR A 26 4.24 -1.39 6.49
N PHE A 27 4.22 -1.13 5.20
CA PHE A 27 3.30 -1.74 4.25
C PHE A 27 4.07 -2.58 3.25
N PHE A 28 3.50 -3.72 2.89
CA PHE A 28 4.07 -4.60 1.87
C PHE A 28 3.01 -4.86 0.81
N GLY A 29 3.45 -4.95 -0.45
CA GLY A 29 2.55 -5.22 -1.55
C GLY A 29 1.93 -6.60 -1.46
N VAL A 30 0.67 -6.69 -1.88
CA VAL A 30 -0.06 -7.95 -2.00
C VAL A 30 -0.26 -8.21 -3.47
N SER A 31 0.27 -9.30 -3.97
CA SER A 31 0.08 -9.69 -5.36
C SER A 31 -0.95 -10.81 -5.43
N LYS A 32 -1.38 -11.10 -6.67
CA LYS A 32 -2.30 -12.18 -6.92
C LYS A 32 -1.65 -13.50 -6.49
N SER A 33 -2.40 -14.34 -5.77
CA SER A 33 -1.91 -15.62 -5.29
C SER A 33 -1.83 -16.67 -6.38
N GLU A 34 -2.58 -16.51 -7.46
CA GLU A 34 -2.56 -17.40 -8.61
C GLU A 34 -1.58 -16.87 -9.66
N ALA A 35 -1.22 -17.73 -10.60
CA ALA A 35 -0.39 -17.32 -11.73
C ALA A 35 -1.06 -16.19 -12.50
N TYR A 36 -0.25 -15.23 -12.94
CA TYR A 36 -0.78 -14.14 -13.76
C TYR A 36 -1.29 -14.68 -15.09
N PRO A 37 -2.38 -14.11 -15.62
CA PRO A 37 -2.79 -14.41 -16.99
C PRO A 37 -1.71 -13.94 -17.98
N PRO A 38 -1.81 -14.33 -19.25
CA PRO A 38 -0.79 -13.97 -20.25
C PRO A 38 -0.51 -12.47 -20.37
N ASP A 39 -1.49 -11.62 -20.04
CA ASP A 39 -1.30 -10.17 -20.07
C ASP A 39 -0.70 -9.60 -18.80
N GLY A 40 -0.38 -10.45 -17.81
CA GLY A 40 0.23 -10.02 -16.56
C GLY A 40 -0.67 -9.25 -15.64
N SER A 41 -1.96 -9.21 -15.91
CA SER A 41 -2.90 -8.39 -15.12
C SER A 41 -3.11 -8.95 -13.72
N ASP A 42 -3.41 -8.05 -12.80
CA ASP A 42 -3.80 -8.38 -11.45
C ASP A 42 -4.98 -7.48 -11.10
N GLU A 43 -6.14 -8.09 -10.87
CA GLU A 43 -7.37 -7.35 -10.59
C GLU A 43 -7.30 -6.56 -9.28
N ASN A 44 -6.42 -6.95 -8.37
CA ASN A 44 -6.30 -6.29 -7.08
C ASN A 44 -5.52 -4.98 -7.17
N ASN A 45 -4.59 -4.88 -8.11
CA ASN A 45 -3.81 -3.67 -8.22
C ASN A 45 -3.04 -3.64 -9.54
N SER A 46 -3.07 -2.49 -10.20
CA SER A 46 -2.39 -2.31 -11.47
C SER A 46 -0.87 -2.33 -11.35
N PHE A 47 -0.37 -1.94 -10.18
CA PHE A 47 1.07 -1.97 -9.90
C PHE A 47 1.62 -3.38 -10.01
N ALA A 48 0.87 -4.37 -9.56
CA ALA A 48 1.36 -5.74 -9.48
C ALA A 48 1.49 -6.43 -10.84
N ARG A 49 0.96 -5.82 -11.91
CA ARG A 49 1.12 -6.39 -13.24
C ARG A 49 2.61 -6.45 -13.57
N TRP A 50 3.14 -7.67 -13.68
CA TRP A 50 4.55 -7.96 -13.95
C TRP A 50 5.52 -7.52 -12.84
N SER A 51 5.04 -6.75 -11.84
CA SER A 51 5.92 -6.19 -10.80
C SER A 51 5.24 -6.29 -9.44
N PRO A 52 5.20 -7.46 -8.84
CA PRO A 52 4.37 -7.70 -7.65
C PRO A 52 5.00 -7.22 -6.34
N SER A 53 6.07 -6.47 -6.36
CA SER A 53 6.78 -6.12 -5.13
C SER A 53 6.73 -4.63 -4.85
N VAL A 54 6.29 -4.28 -3.66
CA VAL A 54 6.35 -2.91 -3.15
C VAL A 54 6.47 -2.95 -1.65
N ALA A 55 7.22 -2.00 -1.10
CA ALA A 55 7.32 -1.82 0.34
C ALA A 55 7.53 -0.34 0.63
N PHE A 56 6.84 0.17 1.65
CA PHE A 56 7.08 1.53 2.12
C PHE A 56 6.69 1.63 3.58
N GLN A 57 7.14 2.70 4.23
CA GLN A 57 6.76 2.95 5.61
C GLN A 57 6.40 4.41 5.79
N MET A 58 5.58 4.66 6.80
CA MET A 58 5.12 5.99 7.14
C MET A 58 5.27 6.21 8.63
N LEU A 59 5.79 7.38 9.00
CA LEU A 59 5.77 7.82 10.39
C LEU A 59 4.50 8.62 10.59
N ILE A 60 3.62 8.14 11.45
CA ILE A 60 2.34 8.79 11.70
C ILE A 60 2.43 9.54 13.02
N ALA A 61 2.28 10.86 12.94
CA ALA A 61 2.33 11.73 14.10
C ALA A 61 0.98 12.42 14.38
N ASN A 62 0.04 12.33 13.44
CA ASN A 62 -1.28 12.93 13.62
C ASN A 62 -2.08 12.07 14.61
N PRO A 63 -2.44 12.60 15.79
CA PRO A 63 -3.14 11.80 16.80
C PRO A 63 -4.46 11.20 16.30
N ALA A 64 -5.09 11.82 15.30
CA ALA A 64 -6.34 11.30 14.75
C ALA A 64 -6.13 10.05 13.92
N LEU A 65 -4.90 9.76 13.50
CA LEU A 65 -4.59 8.65 12.61
C LEU A 65 -3.78 7.55 13.29
N VAL A 66 -3.14 7.86 14.41
CA VAL A 66 -2.38 6.85 15.16
C VAL A 66 -3.36 5.75 15.63
N GLY A 67 -2.99 4.50 15.38
CA GLY A 67 -3.82 3.37 15.74
C GLY A 67 -4.84 2.96 14.68
N THR A 68 -4.87 3.66 13.54
CA THR A 68 -5.78 3.34 12.45
C THR A 68 -5.38 2.05 11.73
N PHE A 69 -4.07 1.78 11.67
CA PHE A 69 -3.55 0.65 10.91
C PHE A 69 -3.18 -0.49 11.82
N ASN A 70 -3.76 -1.67 11.55
CA ASN A 70 -3.49 -2.88 12.32
C ASN A 70 -2.80 -3.89 11.43
N VAL A 71 -1.89 -4.66 12.02
CA VAL A 71 -1.16 -5.70 11.29
C VAL A 71 -2.15 -6.63 10.59
N ASP A 72 -1.85 -6.97 9.36
CA ASP A 72 -2.64 -7.80 8.45
C ASP A 72 -3.84 -7.10 7.79
N ASP A 73 -4.19 -5.87 8.18
CA ASP A 73 -5.17 -5.11 7.44
C ASP A 73 -4.66 -4.83 6.03
N THR A 74 -5.57 -4.80 5.07
CA THR A 74 -5.22 -4.51 3.68
C THR A 74 -5.88 -3.23 3.21
N PHE A 75 -5.18 -2.51 2.35
CA PHE A 75 -5.64 -1.24 1.82
C PHE A 75 -5.28 -1.13 0.34
N TYR A 76 -6.04 -0.31 -0.38
CA TYR A 76 -5.61 0.14 -1.69
C TYR A 76 -4.84 1.44 -1.54
N CYS A 77 -3.71 1.50 -2.21
CA CYS A 77 -2.90 2.71 -2.26
C CYS A 77 -2.99 3.25 -3.69
N ASP A 78 -3.66 4.39 -3.84
CA ASP A 78 -3.88 5.00 -5.13
C ASP A 78 -3.00 6.23 -5.30
N PHE A 79 -2.36 6.34 -6.46
CA PHE A 79 -1.54 7.49 -6.77
C PHE A 79 -2.29 8.43 -7.70
N THR A 80 -2.43 9.66 -7.28
CA THR A 80 -3.12 10.71 -8.03
C THR A 80 -2.14 11.86 -8.24
N PRO A 81 -1.98 12.34 -9.49
CA PRO A 81 -1.10 13.49 -9.72
C PRO A 81 -1.53 14.68 -8.88
N ALA A 82 -0.55 15.39 -8.37
CA ALA A 82 -0.79 16.58 -7.55
C ALA A 82 0.00 17.75 -8.13
N PRO A 83 -0.45 18.98 -7.92
CA PRO A 83 0.32 20.16 -8.34
C PRO A 83 1.64 20.21 -7.58
N LYS A 84 2.66 20.71 -8.27
CA LYS A 84 4.00 20.84 -7.68
C LYS A 84 4.11 22.06 -6.80
#